data_513c660889a23953c71eb9c584b4fdbb
#
_entry.id   513c660889a23953c71eb9c584b4fdbb
#
_cell.length_a   1.000
_cell.length_b   1.000
_cell.length_c   1.000
_cell.angle_alpha   90.00
_cell.angle_beta   90.00
_cell.angle_gamma   90.00
#
_symmetry.space_group_name_H-M   'P 1'
#
loop_
_entity.id
_entity.type
_entity.pdbx_description
1 polymer ?
#
loop_
_entity_poly.entity_id
_entity_poly.type
_entity_poly.pdbx_seq_one_letter_code
_entity_poly.pdbx_strand_id
1 'polypeptide(L)'
;MKLIASAALAAAMSFVALGASADTLKIAFIDPLSGPMGPSGESGLKHFMFAAEELNAEGGVNGSQVEVVGFDNKVNPKESLVQLQKAIDQGIRYVVQGNGSSVASALIDAIEKHNKRNPGEEVLFLNYAAVDPAFTNEKCSFWHFRFDSDADMKMEAVTDWVAGHPDIKSVYLIGQDYSFGKAVAAAAVRMLEVKAPEVKIVGNELHPLAKVKDFTPYVQKIINSGADAIITGNWGSDMVLLVKAAIDAGWDKPILTYYGGSTGAATAMGEAAVGKVRQVSEVVVNYPSSPEQQERIAKFEEKYPENSYYYHRVFNVMHFLDAAAEKAGSNDPTKVAYAMEGMEMDGAYGHLTMRADNHQILQDLFVGTFSANPPRGVEGLPLGWMAEDKDHIPAAATSMETTCQMTRPKM
;
A
#
# COMPACT_ATOMS: atom_id res chain seq x y z
N MET A 1 -3.78 84.73 -29.52
CA MET A 1 -4.29 83.68 -28.64
C MET A 1 -3.95 82.33 -29.27
N LYS A 2 -2.90 81.67 -28.79
CA LYS A 2 -2.44 80.36 -29.27
C LYS A 2 -2.77 79.35 -28.17
N LEU A 3 -3.66 78.40 -28.45
CA LEU A 3 -3.92 77.24 -27.57
C LEU A 3 -2.83 76.21 -27.81
N ILE A 4 -2.15 75.83 -26.74
CA ILE A 4 -1.20 74.72 -26.70
C ILE A 4 -1.97 73.50 -26.14
N ALA A 5 -2.15 72.47 -26.97
CA ALA A 5 -2.70 71.20 -26.56
C ALA A 5 -1.57 70.30 -26.10
N SER A 6 -1.56 69.92 -24.80
CA SER A 6 -0.66 68.93 -24.23
C SER A 6 -1.24 67.54 -24.43
N ALA A 7 -0.53 66.69 -25.21
CA ALA A 7 -0.85 65.28 -25.35
C ALA A 7 -0.08 64.51 -24.22
N ALA A 8 -0.87 63.91 -23.32
CA ALA A 8 -0.31 62.97 -22.32
C ALA A 8 -0.19 61.58 -22.94
N LEU A 9 1.03 61.10 -23.10
CA LEU A 9 1.35 59.74 -23.56
C LEU A 9 1.30 58.77 -22.35
N ALA A 10 0.26 57.99 -22.23
CA ALA A 10 0.15 56.91 -21.23
C ALA A 10 0.89 55.70 -21.76
N ALA A 11 2.05 55.38 -21.18
CA ALA A 11 2.79 54.15 -21.42
C ALA A 11 2.16 53.02 -20.64
N ALA A 12 1.40 52.14 -21.33
CA ALA A 12 0.94 50.88 -20.77
C ALA A 12 2.12 49.91 -20.69
N MET A 13 2.66 49.70 -19.47
CA MET A 13 3.56 48.59 -19.20
C MET A 13 2.76 47.27 -19.17
N SER A 14 2.83 46.55 -20.27
CA SER A 14 2.37 45.16 -20.29
C SER A 14 3.37 44.32 -19.53
N PHE A 15 3.04 43.93 -18.30
CA PHE A 15 3.73 42.85 -17.61
C PHE A 15 3.43 41.55 -18.36
N VAL A 16 4.33 41.11 -19.22
CA VAL A 16 4.40 39.74 -19.68
C VAL A 16 4.85 38.92 -18.47
N ALA A 17 3.90 38.30 -17.79
CA ALA A 17 4.24 37.24 -16.85
C ALA A 17 4.87 36.13 -17.69
N LEU A 18 6.20 36.02 -17.64
CA LEU A 18 6.89 34.79 -18.02
C LEU A 18 6.36 33.73 -17.05
N GLY A 19 5.43 32.91 -17.54
CA GLY A 19 5.05 31.68 -16.87
C GLY A 19 6.32 30.86 -16.76
N ALA A 20 6.96 30.85 -15.58
CA ALA A 20 7.94 29.84 -15.27
C ALA A 20 7.22 28.50 -15.53
N SER A 21 7.72 27.73 -16.49
CA SER A 21 7.31 26.32 -16.63
C SER A 21 7.59 25.69 -15.28
N ALA A 22 6.55 25.37 -14.52
CA ALA A 22 6.73 24.68 -13.27
C ALA A 22 7.43 23.35 -13.60
N ASP A 23 8.56 23.11 -12.96
CA ASP A 23 9.30 21.85 -13.16
C ASP A 23 8.38 20.67 -12.82
N THR A 24 8.38 19.65 -13.67
CA THR A 24 7.56 18.45 -13.43
C THR A 24 8.24 17.59 -12.37
N LEU A 25 7.53 17.31 -11.27
CA LEU A 25 7.95 16.34 -10.27
C LEU A 25 7.68 14.92 -10.80
N LYS A 26 8.73 14.20 -11.16
CA LYS A 26 8.61 12.81 -11.63
C LYS A 26 8.73 11.85 -10.47
N ILE A 27 7.84 10.83 -10.47
CA ILE A 27 7.81 9.72 -9.52
C ILE A 27 8.01 8.42 -10.28
N ALA A 28 9.05 7.65 -9.93
CA ALA A 28 9.28 6.33 -10.52
C ALA A 28 8.43 5.28 -9.78
N PHE A 29 7.48 4.69 -10.47
CA PHE A 29 6.73 3.53 -10.02
C PHE A 29 7.46 2.26 -10.45
N ILE A 30 8.15 1.59 -9.50
CA ILE A 30 9.00 0.40 -9.76
C ILE A 30 8.31 -0.85 -9.23
N ASP A 31 7.38 -1.42 -9.99
CA ASP A 31 6.57 -2.57 -9.58
C ASP A 31 6.32 -3.53 -10.76
N PRO A 32 5.77 -4.74 -10.55
CA PRO A 32 5.48 -5.64 -11.66
C PRO A 32 4.39 -5.07 -12.57
N LEU A 33 4.73 -4.83 -13.83
CA LEU A 33 3.79 -4.41 -14.86
C LEU A 33 3.60 -5.53 -15.91
N SER A 34 4.17 -6.70 -15.66
CA SER A 34 4.02 -7.88 -16.51
C SER A 34 4.08 -9.18 -15.71
N GLY A 35 3.71 -10.31 -16.37
CA GLY A 35 3.73 -11.63 -15.75
C GLY A 35 2.59 -11.88 -14.75
N PRO A 36 2.65 -12.96 -13.95
CA PRO A 36 1.54 -13.38 -13.06
C PRO A 36 1.14 -12.34 -12.01
N MET A 37 2.07 -11.48 -11.62
CA MET A 37 1.83 -10.39 -10.64
C MET A 37 1.55 -9.04 -11.30
N GLY A 38 1.55 -8.95 -12.63
CA GLY A 38 1.27 -7.75 -13.42
C GLY A 38 -0.03 -7.05 -13.01
N PRO A 39 -1.16 -7.75 -12.89
CA PRO A 39 -2.42 -7.11 -12.49
C PRO A 39 -2.37 -6.32 -11.18
N SER A 40 -1.59 -6.80 -10.19
CA SER A 40 -1.41 -6.08 -8.92
C SER A 40 -0.62 -4.78 -9.10
N GLY A 41 0.46 -4.82 -9.89
CA GLY A 41 1.26 -3.63 -10.17
C GLY A 41 0.52 -2.62 -11.05
N GLU A 42 -0.16 -3.08 -12.09
CA GLU A 42 -0.97 -2.23 -12.96
C GLU A 42 -2.09 -1.52 -12.18
N SER A 43 -2.75 -2.21 -11.25
CA SER A 43 -3.72 -1.60 -10.35
C SER A 43 -3.09 -0.51 -9.49
N GLY A 44 -1.92 -0.77 -8.89
CA GLY A 44 -1.15 0.22 -8.14
C GLY A 44 -0.79 1.45 -8.97
N LEU A 45 -0.29 1.23 -10.20
CA LEU A 45 0.05 2.33 -11.13
C LEU A 45 -1.16 3.21 -11.45
N LYS A 46 -2.33 2.61 -11.71
CA LYS A 46 -3.57 3.34 -11.97
C LYS A 46 -3.99 4.21 -10.78
N HIS A 47 -3.83 3.71 -9.54
CA HIS A 47 -4.10 4.52 -8.34
C HIS A 47 -3.13 5.70 -8.23
N PHE A 48 -1.82 5.51 -8.48
CA PHE A 48 -0.85 6.61 -8.48
C PHE A 48 -1.12 7.63 -9.58
N MET A 49 -1.45 7.18 -10.78
CA MET A 49 -1.80 8.10 -11.88
C MET A 49 -3.05 8.92 -11.56
N PHE A 50 -4.07 8.28 -10.97
CA PHE A 50 -5.29 8.97 -10.57
C PHE A 50 -5.03 9.98 -9.43
N ALA A 51 -4.28 9.61 -8.41
CA ALA A 51 -3.92 10.52 -7.32
C ALA A 51 -3.04 11.70 -7.82
N ALA A 52 -2.14 11.45 -8.78
CA ALA A 52 -1.37 12.52 -9.42
C ALA A 52 -2.27 13.50 -10.21
N GLU A 53 -3.30 13.00 -10.89
CA GLU A 53 -4.28 13.86 -11.58
C GLU A 53 -5.08 14.73 -10.61
N GLU A 54 -5.50 14.17 -9.45
CA GLU A 54 -6.17 14.95 -8.41
C GLU A 54 -5.26 16.08 -7.91
N LEU A 55 -4.01 15.78 -7.52
CA LEU A 55 -3.05 16.80 -7.09
C LEU A 55 -2.77 17.83 -8.18
N ASN A 56 -2.62 17.40 -9.44
CA ASN A 56 -2.38 18.31 -10.56
C ASN A 56 -3.54 19.25 -10.80
N ALA A 57 -4.77 18.83 -10.57
CA ALA A 57 -5.95 19.70 -10.63
C ALA A 57 -5.97 20.76 -9.52
N GLU A 58 -5.31 20.50 -8.39
CA GLU A 58 -5.16 21.39 -7.24
C GLU A 58 -3.88 22.26 -7.31
N GLY A 59 -3.04 22.10 -8.35
CA GLY A 59 -1.84 22.90 -8.56
C GLY A 59 -0.54 22.10 -8.50
N GLY A 60 -0.60 20.79 -8.27
CA GLY A 60 0.55 19.89 -8.16
C GLY A 60 1.23 19.94 -6.79
N VAL A 61 2.31 19.21 -6.62
CA VAL A 61 3.09 19.14 -5.38
C VAL A 61 3.99 20.37 -5.27
N ASN A 62 3.78 21.22 -4.28
CA ASN A 62 4.49 22.48 -4.10
C ASN A 62 4.62 23.28 -5.41
N GLY A 63 3.53 23.35 -6.19
CA GLY A 63 3.45 24.08 -7.46
C GLY A 63 4.03 23.35 -8.68
N SER A 64 4.56 22.14 -8.53
CA SER A 64 5.08 21.31 -9.62
C SER A 64 4.04 20.28 -10.06
N GLN A 65 3.80 20.18 -11.37
CA GLN A 65 2.95 19.10 -11.90
C GLN A 65 3.60 17.73 -11.65
N VAL A 66 2.81 16.74 -11.28
CA VAL A 66 3.28 15.38 -10.98
C VAL A 66 3.13 14.47 -12.20
N GLU A 67 4.18 13.73 -12.53
CA GLU A 67 4.20 12.68 -13.56
C GLU A 67 4.63 11.35 -12.93
N VAL A 68 3.81 10.31 -13.05
CA VAL A 68 4.13 8.96 -12.60
C VAL A 68 4.65 8.13 -13.78
N VAL A 69 5.89 7.64 -13.67
CA VAL A 69 6.56 6.86 -14.72
C VAL A 69 6.69 5.40 -14.28
N GLY A 70 6.09 4.48 -15.03
CA GLY A 70 6.11 3.04 -14.73
C GLY A 70 7.41 2.36 -15.17
N PHE A 71 7.97 1.53 -14.27
CA PHE A 71 9.17 0.71 -14.49
C PHE A 71 8.86 -0.74 -14.09
N ASP A 72 8.79 -1.65 -15.05
CA ASP A 72 8.48 -3.07 -14.79
C ASP A 72 9.66 -3.80 -14.15
N ASN A 73 9.50 -4.20 -12.89
CA ASN A 73 10.51 -4.94 -12.13
C ASN A 73 10.29 -6.46 -12.11
N LYS A 74 9.15 -6.96 -12.60
CA LYS A 74 8.78 -8.40 -12.65
C LYS A 74 8.88 -9.12 -11.31
N VAL A 75 8.69 -8.41 -10.18
CA VAL A 75 8.93 -8.91 -8.80
C VAL A 75 10.35 -9.46 -8.62
N ASN A 76 11.32 -8.92 -9.34
CA ASN A 76 12.70 -9.40 -9.31
C ASN A 76 13.63 -8.32 -8.69
N PRO A 77 14.33 -8.62 -7.55
CA PRO A 77 15.21 -7.64 -6.92
C PRO A 77 16.31 -7.11 -7.84
N LYS A 78 16.91 -7.96 -8.68
CA LYS A 78 17.98 -7.54 -9.60
C LYS A 78 17.44 -6.63 -10.70
N GLU A 79 16.27 -6.97 -11.26
CA GLU A 79 15.62 -6.11 -12.25
C GLU A 79 15.21 -4.78 -11.63
N SER A 80 14.74 -4.77 -10.39
CA SER A 80 14.39 -3.54 -9.67
C SER A 80 15.57 -2.58 -9.52
N LEU A 81 16.79 -3.10 -9.29
CA LEU A 81 18.00 -2.27 -9.26
C LEU A 81 18.34 -1.68 -10.64
N VAL A 82 18.09 -2.42 -11.72
CA VAL A 82 18.26 -1.91 -13.09
C VAL A 82 17.24 -0.80 -13.36
N GLN A 83 15.98 -0.99 -12.95
CA GLN A 83 14.94 0.01 -13.14
C GLN A 83 15.18 1.25 -12.25
N LEU A 84 15.65 1.08 -11.02
CA LEU A 84 16.05 2.20 -10.15
C LEU A 84 17.16 3.04 -10.80
N GLN A 85 18.20 2.39 -11.35
CA GLN A 85 19.27 3.12 -12.02
C GLN A 85 18.74 3.92 -13.22
N LYS A 86 17.86 3.32 -14.04
CA LYS A 86 17.22 4.05 -15.15
C LYS A 86 16.39 5.24 -14.69
N ALA A 87 15.70 5.14 -13.55
CA ALA A 87 14.95 6.26 -12.99
C ALA A 87 15.90 7.38 -12.54
N ILE A 88 16.99 7.03 -11.85
CA ILE A 88 18.04 7.98 -11.42
C ILE A 88 18.70 8.68 -12.62
N ASP A 89 19.04 7.92 -13.67
CA ASP A 89 19.64 8.46 -14.91
C ASP A 89 18.70 9.45 -15.64
N GLN A 90 17.38 9.37 -15.38
CA GLN A 90 16.37 10.32 -15.86
C GLN A 90 16.15 11.51 -14.90
N GLY A 91 16.93 11.62 -13.82
CA GLY A 91 16.81 12.67 -12.81
C GLY A 91 15.63 12.48 -11.86
N ILE A 92 15.01 11.29 -11.80
CA ILE A 92 13.88 10.99 -10.91
C ILE A 92 14.42 10.73 -9.50
N ARG A 93 13.93 11.49 -8.53
CA ARG A 93 14.39 11.45 -7.14
C ARG A 93 13.33 10.90 -6.15
N TYR A 94 12.13 10.59 -6.63
CA TYR A 94 11.06 9.97 -5.85
C TYR A 94 10.73 8.60 -6.43
N VAL A 95 10.79 7.58 -5.58
CA VAL A 95 10.51 6.19 -5.96
C VAL A 95 9.33 5.69 -5.14
N VAL A 96 8.37 5.06 -5.80
CA VAL A 96 7.28 4.30 -5.14
C VAL A 96 7.36 2.84 -5.54
N GLN A 97 7.19 1.95 -4.58
CA GLN A 97 7.15 0.51 -4.79
C GLN A 97 6.39 -0.15 -3.64
N GLY A 98 5.69 -1.25 -3.90
CA GLY A 98 4.93 -1.95 -2.88
C GLY A 98 4.91 -3.46 -3.04
N ASN A 99 4.95 -3.98 -4.24
CA ASN A 99 4.76 -5.40 -4.50
C ASN A 99 6.06 -6.19 -4.34
N GLY A 100 6.19 -6.88 -3.19
CA GLY A 100 7.30 -7.79 -2.91
C GLY A 100 8.36 -7.21 -1.98
N SER A 101 8.39 -7.68 -0.73
CA SER A 101 9.34 -7.20 0.29
C SER A 101 10.81 -7.49 -0.07
N SER A 102 11.12 -8.56 -0.82
CA SER A 102 12.50 -8.79 -1.30
C SER A 102 12.97 -7.73 -2.29
N VAL A 103 12.05 -7.16 -3.07
CA VAL A 103 12.31 -6.01 -3.96
C VAL A 103 12.55 -4.75 -3.12
N ALA A 104 11.65 -4.45 -2.18
CA ALA A 104 11.79 -3.29 -1.30
C ALA A 104 13.12 -3.31 -0.53
N SER A 105 13.52 -4.46 0.02
CA SER A 105 14.82 -4.61 0.69
C SER A 105 16.00 -4.22 -0.21
N ALA A 106 15.97 -4.68 -1.47
CA ALA A 106 17.03 -4.35 -2.43
C ALA A 106 17.04 -2.84 -2.79
N LEU A 107 15.86 -2.23 -2.92
CA LEU A 107 15.73 -0.79 -3.19
C LEU A 107 16.20 0.05 -2.00
N ILE A 108 15.83 -0.30 -0.76
CA ILE A 108 16.30 0.38 0.47
C ILE A 108 17.82 0.39 0.51
N ASP A 109 18.45 -0.79 0.35
CA ASP A 109 19.91 -0.92 0.37
C ASP A 109 20.60 -0.12 -0.75
N ALA A 110 20.00 -0.09 -1.95
CA ALA A 110 20.58 0.61 -3.10
C ALA A 110 20.44 2.13 -2.96
N ILE A 111 19.28 2.61 -2.51
CA ILE A 111 19.02 4.05 -2.29
C ILE A 111 19.92 4.58 -1.17
N GLU A 112 20.06 3.85 -0.06
CA GLU A 112 20.98 4.22 1.02
C GLU A 112 22.43 4.39 0.51
N LYS A 113 22.90 3.46 -0.32
CA LYS A 113 24.23 3.52 -0.95
C LYS A 113 24.36 4.67 -1.94
N HIS A 114 23.31 4.91 -2.75
CA HIS A 114 23.28 6.00 -3.72
C HIS A 114 23.38 7.35 -3.01
N ASN A 115 22.50 7.58 -2.05
CA ASN A 115 22.41 8.85 -1.33
C ASN A 115 23.70 9.19 -0.56
N LYS A 116 24.33 8.16 0.04
CA LYS A 116 25.62 8.34 0.69
C LYS A 116 26.74 8.76 -0.28
N ARG A 117 26.68 8.35 -1.55
CA ARG A 117 27.73 8.61 -2.57
C ARG A 117 27.50 9.87 -3.37
N ASN A 118 26.25 10.32 -3.46
CA ASN A 118 25.82 11.41 -4.33
C ASN A 118 25.03 12.47 -3.52
N PRO A 119 25.72 13.19 -2.59
CA PRO A 119 25.06 14.28 -1.86
C PRO A 119 24.52 15.35 -2.81
N GLY A 120 23.27 15.75 -2.64
CA GLY A 120 22.56 16.68 -3.53
C GLY A 120 21.74 15.98 -4.62
N GLU A 121 21.88 14.66 -4.78
CA GLU A 121 21.12 13.84 -5.73
C GLU A 121 20.35 12.73 -5.01
N GLU A 122 19.96 12.97 -3.75
CA GLU A 122 19.29 11.97 -2.92
C GLU A 122 17.96 11.53 -3.51
N VAL A 123 17.64 10.25 -3.32
CA VAL A 123 16.39 9.60 -3.73
C VAL A 123 15.59 9.25 -2.48
N LEU A 124 14.29 9.53 -2.47
CA LEU A 124 13.35 9.17 -1.42
C LEU A 124 12.47 8.01 -1.87
N PHE A 125 12.32 7.00 -1.02
CA PHE A 125 11.51 5.83 -1.27
C PHE A 125 10.23 5.85 -0.43
N LEU A 126 9.09 5.94 -1.08
CA LEU A 126 7.76 5.90 -0.49
C LEU A 126 7.14 4.51 -0.76
N ASN A 127 7.24 3.64 0.21
CA ASN A 127 6.78 2.25 0.14
C ASN A 127 5.29 2.17 0.46
N TYR A 128 4.48 1.79 -0.51
CA TYR A 128 3.02 1.77 -0.34
C TYR A 128 2.43 0.39 0.02
N ALA A 129 3.20 -0.72 -0.02
CA ALA A 129 2.63 -2.05 0.26
C ALA A 129 3.65 -3.17 0.62
N ALA A 130 4.95 -2.92 0.64
CA ALA A 130 5.93 -3.94 1.06
C ALA A 130 6.07 -3.93 2.59
N VAL A 131 5.54 -4.95 3.24
CA VAL A 131 5.20 -4.93 4.66
C VAL A 131 6.03 -5.87 5.54
N ASP A 132 7.26 -6.21 5.13
CA ASP A 132 8.22 -6.89 6.00
C ASP A 132 8.55 -5.98 7.20
N PRO A 133 8.35 -6.42 8.46
CA PRO A 133 8.59 -5.61 9.65
C PRO A 133 10.03 -5.10 9.79
N ALA A 134 10.99 -5.81 9.20
CA ALA A 134 12.41 -5.42 9.25
C ALA A 134 12.67 -4.00 8.72
N PHE A 135 11.86 -3.51 7.77
CA PHE A 135 12.07 -2.21 7.11
C PHE A 135 11.81 -0.99 8.00
N THR A 136 11.13 -1.16 9.10
CA THR A 136 10.90 -0.13 10.12
C THR A 136 11.45 -0.56 11.49
N ASN A 137 12.32 -1.59 11.48
CA ASN A 137 13.08 -2.10 12.60
C ASN A 137 14.58 -2.14 12.23
N GLU A 138 15.22 -3.30 12.25
CA GLU A 138 16.67 -3.44 12.08
C GLU A 138 17.22 -3.03 10.70
N LYS A 139 16.35 -2.90 9.67
CA LYS A 139 16.71 -2.44 8.33
C LYS A 139 16.10 -1.08 8.00
N CYS A 140 15.72 -0.31 9.00
CA CYS A 140 15.18 1.01 8.76
C CYS A 140 16.21 1.95 8.11
N SER A 141 15.73 2.82 7.24
CA SER A 141 16.52 3.85 6.57
C SER A 141 15.79 5.18 6.64
N PHE A 142 16.53 6.28 6.83
CA PHE A 142 15.98 7.64 6.76
C PHE A 142 15.30 7.94 5.42
N TRP A 143 15.71 7.25 4.36
CA TRP A 143 15.22 7.45 3.00
C TRP A 143 14.03 6.56 2.63
N HIS A 144 13.44 5.84 3.60
CA HIS A 144 12.33 4.94 3.38
C HIS A 144 11.16 5.27 4.31
N PHE A 145 9.99 5.53 3.73
CA PHE A 145 8.72 5.75 4.44
C PHE A 145 7.71 4.70 4.03
N ARG A 146 7.05 4.07 5.00
CA ARG A 146 6.07 3.01 4.74
C ARG A 146 4.65 3.47 5.04
N PHE A 147 3.75 3.31 4.05
CA PHE A 147 2.37 3.75 4.08
C PHE A 147 1.35 2.60 4.21
N ASP A 148 1.78 1.37 4.32
CA ASP A 148 0.93 0.23 4.71
C ASP A 148 1.33 -0.26 6.11
N SER A 149 0.36 -0.75 6.87
CA SER A 149 0.63 -1.44 8.14
C SER A 149 1.44 -2.70 7.87
N ASP A 150 2.47 -2.94 8.68
CA ASP A 150 3.34 -4.09 8.45
C ASP A 150 2.70 -5.44 8.81
N ALA A 151 3.44 -6.51 8.54
CA ALA A 151 2.92 -7.86 8.76
C ALA A 151 2.60 -8.14 10.23
N ASP A 152 3.33 -7.55 11.16
CA ASP A 152 3.07 -7.71 12.60
C ASP A 152 1.81 -6.92 12.99
N MET A 153 1.69 -5.66 12.56
CA MET A 153 0.50 -4.83 12.80
C MET A 153 -0.78 -5.49 12.24
N LYS A 154 -0.72 -6.05 11.04
CA LYS A 154 -1.85 -6.79 10.46
C LYS A 154 -2.13 -8.09 11.20
N MET A 155 -1.12 -8.78 11.70
CA MET A 155 -1.30 -10.02 12.46
C MET A 155 -1.90 -9.75 13.85
N GLU A 156 -1.63 -8.58 14.46
CA GLU A 156 -2.34 -8.15 15.67
C GLU A 156 -3.86 -8.18 15.45
N ALA A 157 -4.33 -7.58 14.35
CA ALA A 157 -5.74 -7.57 13.99
C ALA A 157 -6.30 -8.98 13.72
N VAL A 158 -5.55 -9.83 12.99
CA VAL A 158 -5.96 -11.21 12.69
C VAL A 158 -6.07 -12.04 13.97
N THR A 159 -5.10 -11.94 14.85
CA THR A 159 -5.07 -12.75 16.07
C THR A 159 -6.08 -12.29 17.13
N ASP A 160 -6.39 -10.97 17.18
CA ASP A 160 -7.51 -10.47 17.97
C ASP A 160 -8.84 -11.01 17.45
N TRP A 161 -9.00 -11.04 16.13
CA TRP A 161 -10.19 -11.65 15.53
C TRP A 161 -10.30 -13.13 15.90
N VAL A 162 -9.21 -13.91 15.81
CA VAL A 162 -9.19 -15.34 16.19
C VAL A 162 -9.53 -15.52 17.67
N ALA A 163 -8.94 -14.74 18.57
CA ALA A 163 -9.19 -14.79 20.01
C ALA A 163 -10.66 -14.47 20.37
N GLY A 164 -11.31 -13.62 19.57
CA GLY A 164 -12.73 -13.28 19.70
C GLY A 164 -13.69 -14.36 19.19
N HIS A 165 -13.18 -15.44 18.55
CA HIS A 165 -13.98 -16.52 17.97
C HIS A 165 -13.66 -17.87 18.62
N PRO A 166 -14.29 -18.20 19.77
CA PRO A 166 -13.95 -19.37 20.57
C PRO A 166 -14.29 -20.73 19.91
N ASP A 167 -14.98 -20.73 18.80
CA ASP A 167 -15.25 -21.88 17.93
C ASP A 167 -14.02 -22.29 17.10
N ILE A 168 -13.06 -21.40 16.89
CA ILE A 168 -11.80 -21.69 16.22
C ILE A 168 -10.82 -22.32 17.22
N LYS A 169 -10.52 -23.61 17.04
CA LYS A 169 -9.59 -24.37 17.87
C LYS A 169 -8.28 -24.70 17.16
N SER A 170 -8.24 -24.51 15.85
CA SER A 170 -7.07 -24.81 15.05
C SER A 170 -6.98 -23.93 13.80
N VAL A 171 -5.77 -23.56 13.43
CA VAL A 171 -5.49 -22.78 12.24
C VAL A 171 -4.41 -23.44 11.37
N TYR A 172 -4.51 -23.24 10.06
CA TYR A 172 -3.47 -23.62 9.10
C TYR A 172 -2.86 -22.35 8.52
N LEU A 173 -1.54 -22.22 8.64
CA LEU A 173 -0.78 -21.12 8.07
C LEU A 173 -0.28 -21.52 6.69
N ILE A 174 -0.54 -20.70 5.66
CA ILE A 174 0.00 -20.89 4.33
C ILE A 174 0.46 -19.56 3.74
N GLY A 175 1.66 -19.53 3.16
CA GLY A 175 2.24 -18.28 2.64
C GLY A 175 3.26 -18.49 1.53
N GLN A 176 3.68 -17.40 0.94
CA GLN A 176 4.69 -17.35 -0.11
C GLN A 176 6.10 -17.47 0.49
N ASP A 177 6.99 -18.31 -0.09
CA ASP A 177 8.35 -18.54 0.42
C ASP A 177 9.33 -17.41 0.07
N TYR A 178 9.23 -16.32 0.83
CA TYR A 178 10.18 -15.22 0.86
C TYR A 178 10.06 -14.44 2.19
N SER A 179 10.80 -13.32 2.37
CA SER A 179 10.90 -12.63 3.66
C SER A 179 9.53 -12.28 4.27
N PHE A 180 8.61 -11.70 3.48
CA PHE A 180 7.26 -11.36 3.96
C PHE A 180 6.44 -12.58 4.39
N GLY A 181 6.36 -13.65 3.58
CA GLY A 181 5.58 -14.84 3.97
C GLY A 181 6.14 -15.50 5.24
N LYS A 182 7.46 -15.47 5.41
CA LYS A 182 8.11 -15.92 6.65
C LYS A 182 7.77 -15.02 7.83
N ALA A 183 7.74 -13.70 7.64
CA ALA A 183 7.35 -12.75 8.67
C ALA A 183 5.89 -12.96 9.11
N VAL A 184 4.95 -13.15 8.17
CA VAL A 184 3.56 -13.47 8.46
C VAL A 184 3.43 -14.76 9.28
N ALA A 185 4.11 -15.84 8.88
CA ALA A 185 4.09 -17.09 9.61
C ALA A 185 4.68 -16.96 11.04
N ALA A 186 5.79 -16.25 11.17
CA ALA A 186 6.43 -16.01 12.48
C ALA A 186 5.56 -15.14 13.40
N ALA A 187 4.92 -14.10 12.85
CA ALA A 187 3.98 -13.26 13.59
C ALA A 187 2.77 -14.06 14.09
N ALA A 188 2.17 -14.90 13.22
CA ALA A 188 1.05 -15.75 13.60
C ALA A 188 1.41 -16.70 14.73
N VAL A 189 2.56 -17.37 14.65
CA VAL A 189 3.02 -18.28 15.73
C VAL A 189 3.18 -17.53 17.05
N ARG A 190 3.91 -16.42 17.04
CA ARG A 190 4.21 -15.62 18.23
C ARG A 190 2.96 -15.03 18.88
N MET A 191 2.06 -14.47 18.08
CA MET A 191 0.89 -13.74 18.60
C MET A 191 -0.25 -14.68 19.02
N LEU A 192 -0.46 -15.78 18.32
CA LEU A 192 -1.43 -16.80 18.75
C LEU A 192 -1.00 -17.47 20.08
N GLU A 193 0.28 -17.71 20.30
CA GLU A 193 0.78 -18.24 21.56
C GLU A 193 0.39 -17.35 22.76
N VAL A 194 0.34 -16.02 22.55
CA VAL A 194 -0.01 -15.04 23.60
C VAL A 194 -1.51 -14.80 23.70
N LYS A 195 -2.20 -14.60 22.55
CA LYS A 195 -3.58 -14.12 22.52
C LYS A 195 -4.63 -15.25 22.51
N ALA A 196 -4.28 -16.40 21.96
CA ALA A 196 -5.17 -17.56 21.83
C ALA A 196 -4.39 -18.87 22.02
N PRO A 197 -3.80 -19.10 23.22
CA PRO A 197 -2.89 -20.24 23.47
C PRO A 197 -3.56 -21.62 23.33
N GLU A 198 -4.89 -21.67 23.34
CA GLU A 198 -5.69 -22.87 23.09
C GLU A 198 -5.83 -23.22 21.61
N VAL A 199 -5.54 -22.27 20.69
CA VAL A 199 -5.63 -22.46 19.25
C VAL A 199 -4.37 -23.16 18.73
N LYS A 200 -4.55 -24.35 18.14
CA LYS A 200 -3.45 -25.14 17.61
C LYS A 200 -3.09 -24.74 16.18
N ILE A 201 -1.83 -24.55 15.90
CA ILE A 201 -1.33 -24.44 14.52
C ILE A 201 -1.14 -25.87 14.00
N VAL A 202 -2.08 -26.34 13.15
CA VAL A 202 -2.09 -27.71 12.62
C VAL A 202 -1.34 -27.86 11.30
N GLY A 203 -0.84 -26.77 10.76
CA GLY A 203 0.04 -26.73 9.59
C GLY A 203 0.63 -25.33 9.41
N ASN A 204 1.88 -25.30 8.90
CA ASN A 204 2.59 -24.08 8.57
C ASN A 204 3.44 -24.37 7.33
N GLU A 205 2.98 -23.93 6.16
CA GLU A 205 3.57 -24.29 4.86
C GLU A 205 3.83 -23.05 4.03
N LEU A 206 4.99 -23.01 3.38
CA LEU A 206 5.37 -21.98 2.42
C LEU A 206 5.42 -22.58 1.01
N HIS A 207 4.99 -21.81 0.01
CA HIS A 207 5.03 -22.19 -1.39
C HIS A 207 5.83 -21.17 -2.24
N PRO A 208 6.40 -21.57 -3.38
CA PRO A 208 7.15 -20.67 -4.24
C PRO A 208 6.30 -19.52 -4.78
N LEU A 209 6.76 -18.27 -4.56
CA LEU A 209 6.10 -17.03 -5.00
C LEU A 209 5.86 -17.03 -6.52
N ALA A 210 4.62 -16.82 -6.95
CA ALA A 210 4.16 -16.68 -8.34
C ALA A 210 4.47 -17.88 -9.26
N LYS A 211 4.73 -19.08 -8.69
CA LYS A 211 5.08 -20.27 -9.47
C LYS A 211 4.06 -21.40 -9.37
N VAL A 212 3.24 -21.38 -8.34
CA VAL A 212 2.18 -22.38 -8.15
C VAL A 212 1.01 -22.03 -9.07
N LYS A 213 0.64 -22.97 -9.93
CA LYS A 213 -0.50 -22.81 -10.85
C LYS A 213 -1.75 -23.55 -10.41
N ASP A 214 -1.58 -24.51 -9.49
CA ASP A 214 -2.65 -25.31 -8.92
C ASP A 214 -2.43 -25.45 -7.41
N PHE A 215 -3.32 -24.85 -6.62
CA PHE A 215 -3.30 -24.92 -5.16
C PHE A 215 -4.08 -26.12 -4.60
N THR A 216 -4.72 -26.94 -5.42
CA THR A 216 -5.49 -28.11 -4.97
C THR A 216 -4.70 -29.02 -4.02
N PRO A 217 -3.40 -29.36 -4.26
CA PRO A 217 -2.65 -30.21 -3.34
C PRO A 217 -2.41 -29.55 -1.96
N TYR A 218 -2.26 -28.23 -1.90
CA TYR A 218 -2.13 -27.49 -0.64
C TYR A 218 -3.46 -27.48 0.11
N VAL A 219 -4.55 -27.20 -0.59
CA VAL A 219 -5.91 -27.18 0.00
C VAL A 219 -6.30 -28.56 0.54
N GLN A 220 -5.95 -29.65 -0.16
CA GLN A 220 -6.18 -31.00 0.36
C GLN A 220 -5.43 -31.26 1.68
N LYS A 221 -4.20 -30.77 1.84
CA LYS A 221 -3.48 -30.86 3.12
C LYS A 221 -4.19 -30.05 4.21
N ILE A 222 -4.68 -28.85 3.89
CA ILE A 222 -5.44 -28.01 4.82
C ILE A 222 -6.70 -28.73 5.28
N ILE A 223 -7.49 -29.27 4.37
CA ILE A 223 -8.71 -30.03 4.69
C ILE A 223 -8.37 -31.24 5.57
N ASN A 224 -7.36 -32.02 5.18
CA ASN A 224 -6.96 -33.22 5.91
C ASN A 224 -6.37 -32.93 7.29
N SER A 225 -5.86 -31.72 7.54
CA SER A 225 -5.38 -31.31 8.87
C SER A 225 -6.49 -31.08 9.89
N GLY A 226 -7.73 -30.91 9.42
CA GLY A 226 -8.88 -30.58 10.25
C GLY A 226 -8.89 -29.14 10.76
N ALA A 227 -8.11 -28.22 10.16
CA ALA A 227 -8.08 -26.81 10.55
C ALA A 227 -9.48 -26.18 10.58
N ASP A 228 -9.70 -25.25 11.52
CA ASP A 228 -10.93 -24.46 11.64
C ASP A 228 -10.85 -23.13 10.92
N ALA A 229 -9.64 -22.65 10.61
CA ALA A 229 -9.43 -21.48 9.78
C ALA A 229 -8.10 -21.55 9.00
N ILE A 230 -8.03 -20.80 7.92
CA ILE A 230 -6.78 -20.54 7.17
C ILE A 230 -6.31 -19.12 7.50
N ILE A 231 -5.02 -18.95 7.73
CA ILE A 231 -4.37 -17.63 7.83
C ILE A 231 -3.34 -17.54 6.70
N THR A 232 -3.42 -16.48 5.89
CA THR A 232 -2.51 -16.28 4.77
C THR A 232 -2.19 -14.82 4.52
N GLY A 233 -0.90 -14.55 4.22
CA GLY A 233 -0.43 -13.28 3.69
C GLY A 233 -0.34 -13.27 2.16
N ASN A 234 -0.77 -14.31 1.46
CA ASN A 234 -0.69 -14.36 0.00
C ASN A 234 -1.29 -13.12 -0.67
N TRP A 235 -0.70 -12.71 -1.78
CA TRP A 235 -1.16 -11.60 -2.60
C TRP A 235 -1.06 -11.94 -4.10
N GLY A 236 -1.69 -11.13 -4.95
CA GLY A 236 -1.67 -11.29 -6.39
C GLY A 236 -2.25 -12.65 -6.83
N SER A 237 -1.70 -13.24 -7.89
CA SER A 237 -2.18 -14.51 -8.44
C SER A 237 -2.19 -15.66 -7.45
N ASP A 238 -1.24 -15.70 -6.50
CA ASP A 238 -1.18 -16.78 -5.52
C ASP A 238 -2.37 -16.71 -4.54
N MET A 239 -2.82 -15.48 -4.17
CA MET A 239 -4.02 -15.30 -3.35
C MET A 239 -5.27 -15.74 -4.11
N VAL A 240 -5.42 -15.29 -5.35
CA VAL A 240 -6.56 -15.64 -6.22
C VAL A 240 -6.68 -17.16 -6.38
N LEU A 241 -5.58 -17.83 -6.70
CA LEU A 241 -5.57 -19.27 -6.94
C LEU A 241 -5.78 -20.09 -5.66
N LEU A 242 -5.22 -19.65 -4.53
CA LEU A 242 -5.42 -20.32 -3.24
C LEU A 242 -6.89 -20.29 -2.81
N VAL A 243 -7.50 -19.11 -2.82
CA VAL A 243 -8.89 -18.96 -2.39
C VAL A 243 -9.82 -19.69 -3.33
N LYS A 244 -9.61 -19.55 -4.65
CA LYS A 244 -10.40 -20.31 -5.62
C LYS A 244 -10.32 -21.82 -5.37
N ALA A 245 -9.12 -22.37 -5.19
CA ALA A 245 -8.95 -23.79 -4.92
C ALA A 245 -9.65 -24.24 -3.61
N ALA A 246 -9.59 -23.39 -2.56
CA ALA A 246 -10.26 -23.66 -1.30
C ALA A 246 -11.79 -23.71 -1.47
N ILE A 247 -12.36 -22.72 -2.15
CA ILE A 247 -13.81 -22.66 -2.41
C ILE A 247 -14.25 -23.83 -3.31
N ASP A 248 -13.52 -24.11 -4.39
CA ASP A 248 -13.82 -25.23 -5.30
C ASP A 248 -13.75 -26.59 -4.60
N ALA A 249 -12.89 -26.74 -3.59
CA ALA A 249 -12.78 -27.95 -2.77
C ALA A 249 -13.85 -28.03 -1.65
N GLY A 250 -14.76 -27.06 -1.56
CA GLY A 250 -15.84 -27.03 -0.58
C GLY A 250 -15.40 -26.54 0.81
N TRP A 251 -14.30 -25.77 0.92
CA TRP A 251 -13.92 -25.16 2.18
C TRP A 251 -15.00 -24.16 2.64
N ASP A 252 -15.55 -24.38 3.81
CA ASP A 252 -16.70 -23.64 4.36
C ASP A 252 -16.38 -22.84 5.64
N LYS A 253 -15.12 -22.85 6.08
CA LYS A 253 -14.61 -22.20 7.28
C LYS A 253 -13.91 -20.87 6.96
N PRO A 254 -13.56 -20.03 7.97
CA PRO A 254 -12.89 -18.75 7.74
C PRO A 254 -11.55 -18.86 7.00
N ILE A 255 -11.31 -17.91 6.11
CA ILE A 255 -10.01 -17.64 5.48
C ILE A 255 -9.64 -16.19 5.84
N LEU A 256 -8.63 -16.03 6.69
CA LEU A 256 -8.14 -14.74 7.15
C LEU A 256 -6.97 -14.32 6.28
N THR A 257 -7.11 -13.17 5.61
CA THR A 257 -6.16 -12.74 4.58
C THR A 257 -5.66 -11.33 4.83
N TYR A 258 -4.47 -11.02 4.31
CA TYR A 258 -3.99 -9.65 4.23
C TYR A 258 -4.44 -8.96 2.93
N TYR A 259 -4.57 -9.73 1.85
CA TYR A 259 -4.77 -9.19 0.49
C TYR A 259 -5.87 -9.92 -0.29
N GLY A 260 -6.96 -10.31 0.41
CA GLY A 260 -8.13 -10.95 -0.20
C GLY A 260 -8.84 -10.12 -1.26
N GLY A 261 -8.66 -8.78 -1.24
CA GLY A 261 -9.17 -7.85 -2.26
C GLY A 261 -8.24 -7.66 -3.47
N SER A 262 -7.18 -8.48 -3.63
CA SER A 262 -6.32 -8.41 -4.82
C SER A 262 -7.16 -8.50 -6.10
N THR A 263 -6.75 -7.76 -7.14
CA THR A 263 -7.46 -7.73 -8.43
C THR A 263 -7.72 -9.14 -8.98
N GLY A 264 -8.95 -9.41 -9.35
CA GLY A 264 -9.43 -10.72 -9.81
C GLY A 264 -9.83 -11.69 -8.69
N ALA A 265 -9.58 -11.36 -7.43
CA ALA A 265 -9.91 -12.26 -6.32
C ALA A 265 -11.42 -12.37 -6.11
N ALA A 266 -12.16 -11.27 -6.16
CA ALA A 266 -13.61 -11.29 -6.00
C ALA A 266 -14.31 -12.14 -7.08
N THR A 267 -13.88 -11.97 -8.34
CA THR A 267 -14.36 -12.78 -9.48
C THR A 267 -14.05 -14.28 -9.28
N ALA A 268 -12.85 -14.60 -8.78
CA ALA A 268 -12.44 -15.99 -8.55
C ALA A 268 -13.16 -16.64 -7.36
N MET A 269 -13.47 -15.87 -6.33
CA MET A 269 -14.17 -16.31 -5.12
C MET A 269 -15.64 -16.59 -5.38
N GLY A 270 -16.32 -15.70 -6.13
CA GLY A 270 -17.75 -15.77 -6.37
C GLY A 270 -18.60 -15.77 -5.09
N GLU A 271 -19.90 -16.08 -5.23
CA GLU A 271 -20.86 -16.11 -4.11
C GLU A 271 -20.49 -17.16 -3.06
N ALA A 272 -19.83 -18.24 -3.43
CA ALA A 272 -19.47 -19.32 -2.53
C ALA A 272 -18.50 -18.90 -1.40
N ALA A 273 -17.78 -17.79 -1.57
CA ALA A 273 -16.85 -17.24 -0.58
C ALA A 273 -17.51 -16.26 0.40
N VAL A 274 -18.77 -15.88 0.16
CA VAL A 274 -19.51 -14.92 1.01
C VAL A 274 -19.53 -15.39 2.46
N GLY A 275 -19.18 -14.50 3.38
CA GLY A 275 -19.11 -14.75 4.83
C GLY A 275 -17.88 -15.53 5.30
N LYS A 276 -17.09 -16.09 4.38
CA LYS A 276 -15.94 -16.96 4.71
C LYS A 276 -14.61 -16.23 4.63
N VAL A 277 -14.42 -15.38 3.62
CA VAL A 277 -13.14 -14.68 3.43
C VAL A 277 -13.17 -13.34 4.15
N ARG A 278 -12.12 -13.10 4.93
CA ARG A 278 -11.88 -11.84 5.65
C ARG A 278 -10.54 -11.25 5.26
N GLN A 279 -10.50 -9.93 5.19
CA GLN A 279 -9.29 -9.19 4.86
C GLN A 279 -8.99 -8.13 5.91
N VAL A 280 -7.74 -8.07 6.35
CA VAL A 280 -7.22 -6.93 7.12
C VAL A 280 -6.75 -5.84 6.14
N SER A 281 -7.36 -4.66 6.22
CA SER A 281 -7.07 -3.55 5.30
C SER A 281 -7.25 -2.21 5.99
N GLU A 282 -6.58 -1.19 5.50
CA GLU A 282 -6.78 0.22 5.88
C GLU A 282 -8.02 0.83 5.21
N VAL A 283 -8.67 0.09 4.33
CA VAL A 283 -9.87 0.54 3.61
C VAL A 283 -10.91 -0.58 3.51
N VAL A 284 -12.14 -0.22 3.78
CA VAL A 284 -13.32 -0.97 3.36
C VAL A 284 -14.28 0.03 2.71
N VAL A 285 -14.43 -0.03 1.39
CA VAL A 285 -15.17 0.98 0.60
C VAL A 285 -16.63 1.14 1.01
N ASN A 286 -17.20 0.15 1.67
CA ASN A 286 -18.56 0.17 2.22
C ASN A 286 -18.63 0.56 3.70
N TYR A 287 -17.50 0.86 4.35
CA TYR A 287 -17.49 1.49 5.67
C TYR A 287 -17.75 3.00 5.53
N PRO A 288 -18.48 3.63 6.46
CA PRO A 288 -18.77 5.05 6.38
C PRO A 288 -17.52 5.92 6.22
N SER A 289 -17.54 6.81 5.26
CA SER A 289 -16.48 7.79 4.98
C SER A 289 -17.09 9.10 4.51
N SER A 290 -16.25 10.14 4.33
CA SER A 290 -16.73 11.45 3.89
C SER A 290 -17.35 11.42 2.48
N PRO A 291 -18.24 12.38 2.13
CA PRO A 291 -18.77 12.49 0.77
C PRO A 291 -17.66 12.62 -0.29
N GLU A 292 -16.58 13.34 0.01
CA GLU A 292 -15.43 13.54 -0.87
C GLU A 292 -14.74 12.19 -1.17
N GLN A 293 -14.58 11.36 -0.13
CA GLN A 293 -14.01 10.01 -0.30
C GLN A 293 -14.91 9.11 -1.14
N GLN A 294 -16.22 9.16 -0.93
CA GLN A 294 -17.18 8.41 -1.74
C GLN A 294 -17.17 8.87 -3.21
N GLU A 295 -17.04 10.17 -3.45
CA GLU A 295 -16.89 10.72 -4.80
C GLU A 295 -15.57 10.28 -5.45
N ARG A 296 -14.46 10.31 -4.72
CA ARG A 296 -13.14 9.82 -5.20
C ARG A 296 -13.23 8.36 -5.64
N ILE A 297 -13.81 7.49 -4.81
CA ILE A 297 -14.02 6.07 -5.15
C ILE A 297 -14.82 5.95 -6.45
N ALA A 298 -15.93 6.70 -6.57
CA ALA A 298 -16.78 6.65 -7.75
C ALA A 298 -16.03 7.10 -9.02
N LYS A 299 -15.29 8.20 -8.95
CA LYS A 299 -14.49 8.72 -10.07
C LYS A 299 -13.38 7.74 -10.50
N PHE A 300 -12.73 7.11 -9.51
CA PHE A 300 -11.70 6.10 -9.80
C PHE A 300 -12.29 4.90 -10.55
N GLU A 301 -13.40 4.35 -10.06
CA GLU A 301 -14.06 3.18 -10.66
C GLU A 301 -14.73 3.51 -12.02
N GLU A 302 -15.22 4.74 -12.22
CA GLU A 302 -15.68 5.21 -13.52
C GLU A 302 -14.53 5.25 -14.54
N LYS A 303 -13.37 5.75 -14.12
CA LYS A 303 -12.18 5.85 -14.98
C LYS A 303 -11.56 4.48 -15.27
N TYR A 304 -11.58 3.57 -14.30
CA TYR A 304 -10.98 2.25 -14.37
C TYR A 304 -11.98 1.16 -13.98
N PRO A 305 -13.00 0.88 -14.80
CA PRO A 305 -14.14 0.02 -14.42
C PRO A 305 -13.77 -1.43 -14.12
N GLU A 306 -12.61 -1.90 -14.57
CA GLU A 306 -12.09 -3.24 -14.27
C GLU A 306 -11.24 -3.28 -12.99
N ASN A 307 -11.06 -2.13 -12.31
CA ASN A 307 -10.28 -2.02 -11.09
C ASN A 307 -11.16 -1.51 -9.95
N SER A 308 -11.19 -2.24 -8.84
CA SER A 308 -11.77 -1.71 -7.60
C SER A 308 -10.82 -0.70 -6.94
N TYR A 309 -11.38 0.25 -6.20
CA TYR A 309 -10.62 1.17 -5.35
C TYR A 309 -10.00 0.39 -4.18
N TYR A 310 -8.82 -0.14 -4.38
CA TYR A 310 -8.18 -1.08 -3.46
C TYR A 310 -6.99 -0.48 -2.72
N TYR A 311 -6.15 0.30 -3.39
CA TYR A 311 -4.93 0.86 -2.80
C TYR A 311 -5.17 2.28 -2.24
N HIS A 312 -6.05 2.41 -1.22
CA HIS A 312 -6.30 3.72 -0.58
C HIS A 312 -5.00 4.37 -0.07
N ARG A 313 -4.08 3.60 0.46
CA ARG A 313 -2.76 4.04 0.93
C ARG A 313 -1.92 4.78 -0.12
N VAL A 314 -2.19 4.61 -1.40
CA VAL A 314 -1.56 5.42 -2.47
C VAL A 314 -1.94 6.90 -2.34
N PHE A 315 -3.20 7.18 -2.01
CA PHE A 315 -3.66 8.55 -1.76
C PHE A 315 -2.96 9.12 -0.51
N ASN A 316 -2.81 8.33 0.54
CA ASN A 316 -2.03 8.73 1.72
C ASN A 316 -0.58 9.05 1.34
N VAL A 317 0.09 8.24 0.49
CA VAL A 317 1.43 8.53 -0.03
C VAL A 317 1.49 9.90 -0.69
N MET A 318 0.55 10.15 -1.61
CA MET A 318 0.57 11.37 -2.42
C MET A 318 0.23 12.62 -1.61
N HIS A 319 -0.75 12.53 -0.69
CA HIS A 319 -1.11 13.63 0.20
C HIS A 319 0.00 13.93 1.23
N PHE A 320 0.67 12.91 1.79
CA PHE A 320 1.83 13.12 2.67
C PHE A 320 3.00 13.75 1.92
N LEU A 321 3.24 13.34 0.68
CA LEU A 321 4.29 13.92 -0.17
C LEU A 321 4.01 15.42 -0.41
N ASP A 322 2.79 15.77 -0.78
CA ASP A 322 2.37 17.14 -1.04
C ASP A 322 2.50 18.01 0.21
N ALA A 323 1.86 17.61 1.32
CA ALA A 323 1.91 18.34 2.58
C ALA A 323 3.35 18.48 3.12
N ALA A 324 4.21 17.45 2.93
CA ALA A 324 5.61 17.53 3.34
C ALA A 324 6.41 18.47 2.47
N ALA A 325 6.18 18.48 1.15
CA ALA A 325 6.82 19.39 0.22
C ALA A 325 6.41 20.86 0.46
N GLU A 326 5.12 21.11 0.73
CA GLU A 326 4.62 22.43 1.14
C GLU A 326 5.25 22.89 2.46
N LYS A 327 5.24 22.03 3.51
CA LYS A 327 5.86 22.32 4.81
C LYS A 327 7.36 22.61 4.70
N ALA A 328 8.05 21.89 3.79
CA ALA A 328 9.47 22.11 3.50
C ALA A 328 9.74 23.35 2.60
N GLY A 329 8.72 23.86 1.91
CA GLY A 329 8.84 24.88 0.87
C GLY A 329 9.77 24.42 -0.28
N SER A 330 9.81 23.12 -0.56
CA SER A 330 10.80 22.53 -1.46
C SER A 330 10.42 21.11 -1.88
N ASN A 331 10.74 20.74 -3.13
CA ASN A 331 10.69 19.38 -3.62
C ASN A 331 12.02 18.61 -3.45
N ASP A 332 12.96 19.12 -2.64
CA ASP A 332 14.19 18.41 -2.31
C ASP A 332 13.91 17.21 -1.40
N PRO A 333 14.30 15.96 -1.79
CA PRO A 333 13.98 14.75 -1.03
C PRO A 333 14.45 14.77 0.42
N THR A 334 15.59 15.40 0.74
CA THR A 334 16.09 15.48 2.12
C THR A 334 15.18 16.34 2.98
N LYS A 335 14.79 17.53 2.46
CA LYS A 335 13.90 18.44 3.17
C LYS A 335 12.49 17.86 3.33
N VAL A 336 11.98 17.22 2.29
CA VAL A 336 10.68 16.54 2.31
C VAL A 336 10.69 15.40 3.34
N ALA A 337 11.73 14.56 3.38
CA ALA A 337 11.86 13.49 4.36
C ALA A 337 11.82 14.03 5.80
N TYR A 338 12.59 15.08 6.12
CA TYR A 338 12.54 15.72 7.43
C TYR A 338 11.17 16.35 7.75
N ALA A 339 10.51 16.94 6.76
CA ALA A 339 9.18 17.51 6.96
C ALA A 339 8.12 16.45 7.23
N MET A 340 8.29 15.25 6.65
CA MET A 340 7.37 14.11 6.80
C MET A 340 7.50 13.41 8.17
N GLU A 341 8.67 13.47 8.82
CA GLU A 341 8.86 12.89 10.16
C GLU A 341 7.88 13.51 11.18
N GLY A 342 7.13 12.67 11.87
CA GLY A 342 6.14 13.08 12.87
C GLY A 342 4.94 13.84 12.30
N MET A 343 4.71 13.81 10.98
CA MET A 343 3.57 14.46 10.37
C MET A 343 2.28 13.72 10.71
N GLU A 344 1.25 14.48 11.01
CA GLU A 344 -0.10 14.01 11.30
C GLU A 344 -1.08 14.65 10.32
N MET A 345 -2.08 13.88 9.89
CA MET A 345 -3.19 14.37 9.07
C MET A 345 -4.44 13.52 9.29
N ASP A 346 -5.59 14.14 9.06
CA ASP A 346 -6.86 13.41 9.05
C ASP A 346 -7.04 12.74 7.69
N GLY A 347 -7.17 11.42 7.71
CA GLY A 347 -7.43 10.59 6.53
C GLY A 347 -8.92 10.27 6.37
N ALA A 348 -9.26 9.65 5.25
CA ALA A 348 -10.64 9.27 4.94
C ALA A 348 -11.24 8.23 5.91
N TYR A 349 -10.40 7.46 6.58
CA TYR A 349 -10.79 6.35 7.46
C TYR A 349 -10.15 6.45 8.86
N GLY A 350 -9.77 7.64 9.30
CA GLY A 350 -9.20 7.88 10.61
C GLY A 350 -7.98 8.78 10.56
N HIS A 351 -7.40 9.01 11.72
CA HIS A 351 -6.21 9.84 11.88
C HIS A 351 -4.94 9.08 11.45
N LEU A 352 -4.06 9.76 10.73
CA LEU A 352 -2.82 9.22 10.20
C LEU A 352 -1.63 9.89 10.90
N THR A 353 -0.67 9.10 11.35
CA THR A 353 0.59 9.62 11.92
C THR A 353 1.78 8.93 11.24
N MET A 354 2.66 9.69 10.64
CA MET A 354 3.96 9.18 10.17
C MET A 354 4.95 9.23 11.33
N ARG A 355 5.33 8.09 11.86
CA ARG A 355 6.27 8.03 12.99
C ARG A 355 7.63 8.62 12.63
N ALA A 356 8.19 9.42 13.53
CA ALA A 356 9.52 10.02 13.34
C ALA A 356 10.67 9.06 13.70
N ASP A 357 10.40 8.02 14.48
CA ASP A 357 11.42 7.10 14.96
C ASP A 357 11.76 5.98 13.97
N ASN A 358 10.80 5.61 13.09
CA ASN A 358 11.00 4.49 12.15
C ASN A 358 10.31 4.65 10.78
N HIS A 359 9.64 5.79 10.52
CA HIS A 359 8.94 6.09 9.29
C HIS A 359 7.83 5.10 8.91
N GLN A 360 7.18 4.52 9.92
CA GLN A 360 5.97 3.72 9.76
C GLN A 360 4.73 4.60 9.90
N ILE A 361 3.82 4.52 8.93
CA ILE A 361 2.49 5.11 9.08
C ILE A 361 1.70 4.37 10.17
N LEU A 362 1.06 5.10 11.07
CA LEU A 362 0.01 4.60 11.94
C LEU A 362 -1.33 4.99 11.34
N GLN A 363 -2.20 4.04 11.16
CA GLN A 363 -3.53 4.19 10.57
C GLN A 363 -4.48 3.14 11.10
N ASP A 364 -5.76 3.45 11.09
CA ASP A 364 -6.79 2.49 11.47
C ASP A 364 -6.83 1.31 10.48
N LEU A 365 -7.20 0.14 10.99
CA LEU A 365 -7.39 -1.07 10.21
C LEU A 365 -8.82 -1.60 10.37
N PHE A 366 -9.23 -2.43 9.42
CA PHE A 366 -10.51 -3.13 9.43
C PHE A 366 -10.31 -4.61 9.14
N VAL A 367 -11.11 -5.47 9.77
CA VAL A 367 -11.27 -6.87 9.37
C VAL A 367 -12.53 -7.00 8.53
N GLY A 368 -12.44 -6.60 7.27
CA GLY A 368 -13.58 -6.64 6.35
C GLY A 368 -13.97 -8.06 5.97
N THR A 369 -15.29 -8.31 5.85
CA THR A 369 -15.86 -9.59 5.42
C THR A 369 -16.35 -9.51 3.97
N PHE A 370 -16.00 -10.49 3.14
CA PHE A 370 -16.52 -10.61 1.79
C PHE A 370 -18.02 -10.96 1.84
N SER A 371 -18.85 -10.13 1.21
CA SER A 371 -20.31 -10.11 1.41
C SER A 371 -21.06 -10.02 0.08
N ALA A 372 -22.29 -10.51 0.08
CA ALA A 372 -23.22 -10.36 -1.04
C ALA A 372 -24.00 -9.04 -0.95
N ASN A 373 -24.31 -8.47 -2.11
CA ASN A 373 -25.14 -7.27 -2.26
C ASN A 373 -24.70 -6.07 -1.37
N PRO A 374 -23.40 -5.73 -1.31
CA PRO A 374 -22.98 -4.54 -0.60
C PRO A 374 -23.48 -3.29 -1.34
N PRO A 375 -23.53 -2.11 -0.68
CA PRO A 375 -23.87 -0.85 -1.35
C PRO A 375 -23.00 -0.58 -2.58
N ARG A 376 -21.71 -0.93 -2.51
CA ARG A 376 -20.75 -0.87 -3.62
C ARG A 376 -20.11 -2.24 -3.81
N GLY A 377 -20.30 -2.82 -4.98
CA GLY A 377 -19.65 -4.06 -5.38
C GLY A 377 -18.22 -3.83 -5.86
N VAL A 378 -17.48 -4.91 -6.07
CA VAL A 378 -16.11 -4.88 -6.62
C VAL A 378 -16.04 -5.65 -7.94
N GLU A 379 -15.17 -5.24 -8.84
CA GLU A 379 -14.98 -5.87 -10.16
C GLU A 379 -16.29 -5.99 -10.98
N GLY A 380 -17.22 -5.05 -10.81
CA GLY A 380 -18.52 -5.08 -11.47
C GLY A 380 -19.51 -6.15 -10.94
N LEU A 381 -19.19 -6.81 -9.84
CA LEU A 381 -19.99 -7.87 -9.23
C LEU A 381 -20.88 -7.30 -8.12
N PRO A 382 -22.04 -7.94 -7.81
CA PRO A 382 -22.85 -7.65 -6.62
C PRO A 382 -22.23 -8.30 -5.36
N LEU A 383 -20.92 -8.29 -5.26
CA LEU A 383 -20.09 -8.84 -4.18
C LEU A 383 -19.08 -7.81 -3.75
N GLY A 384 -18.68 -7.78 -2.49
CA GLY A 384 -17.68 -6.84 -2.01
C GLY A 384 -17.39 -6.94 -0.52
N TRP A 385 -16.63 -6.01 -0.03
CA TRP A 385 -16.14 -5.99 1.35
C TRP A 385 -17.02 -5.11 2.22
N MET A 386 -17.43 -5.65 3.37
CA MET A 386 -18.20 -4.95 4.41
C MET A 386 -17.45 -5.00 5.73
N ALA A 387 -17.57 -3.92 6.51
CA ALA A 387 -17.12 -3.86 7.90
C ALA A 387 -18.18 -3.14 8.74
N GLU A 388 -18.32 -3.53 10.00
CA GLU A 388 -19.08 -2.84 11.02
C GLU A 388 -18.13 -2.18 12.03
N ASP A 389 -18.63 -1.36 12.95
CA ASP A 389 -17.81 -0.68 13.95
C ASP A 389 -16.98 -1.64 14.82
N LYS A 390 -17.49 -2.87 15.06
CA LYS A 390 -16.74 -3.91 15.77
C LYS A 390 -15.55 -4.48 15.01
N ASP A 391 -15.52 -4.28 13.69
CA ASP A 391 -14.44 -4.73 12.79
C ASP A 391 -13.38 -3.65 12.58
N HIS A 392 -13.59 -2.46 13.14
CA HIS A 392 -12.69 -1.32 13.15
C HIS A 392 -11.65 -1.47 14.26
N ILE A 393 -10.39 -1.29 13.93
CA ILE A 393 -9.24 -1.45 14.82
C ILE A 393 -8.47 -0.13 14.80
N PRO A 394 -8.50 0.63 15.91
CA PRO A 394 -7.77 1.90 16.00
C PRO A 394 -6.27 1.72 15.81
N ALA A 395 -5.60 2.68 15.19
CA ALA A 395 -4.16 2.70 14.94
C ALA A 395 -3.32 2.38 16.19
N ALA A 396 -3.76 2.86 17.36
CA ALA A 396 -3.08 2.61 18.63
C ALA A 396 -3.05 1.13 19.04
N ALA A 397 -4.05 0.34 18.62
CA ALA A 397 -4.14 -1.08 18.96
C ALA A 397 -3.13 -1.94 18.18
N THR A 398 -2.66 -1.46 17.03
CA THR A 398 -1.69 -2.16 16.19
C THR A 398 -0.31 -1.50 16.18
N SER A 399 -0.14 -0.39 16.93
CA SER A 399 1.15 0.29 17.07
C SER A 399 2.14 -0.57 17.85
N MET A 400 3.31 -0.80 17.29
CA MET A 400 4.35 -1.63 17.90
C MET A 400 5.59 -0.82 18.26
N GLU A 401 6.33 -1.29 19.27
CA GLU A 401 7.67 -0.79 19.56
C GLU A 401 8.60 -1.06 18.39
N THR A 402 9.61 -0.21 18.21
CA THR A 402 10.60 -0.36 17.13
C THR A 402 12.00 -0.49 17.67
N THR A 403 12.81 -1.26 16.95
CA THR A 403 14.27 -1.39 17.17
C THR A 403 15.07 -0.51 16.20
N CYS A 404 14.40 0.34 15.42
CA CYS A 404 15.02 1.18 14.41
C CYS A 404 16.07 2.14 14.97
N GLN A 405 17.24 2.19 14.33
CA GLN A 405 18.35 3.10 14.63
C GLN A 405 18.86 3.68 13.32
N MET A 406 18.03 4.50 12.63
CA MET A 406 18.42 5.07 11.35
C MET A 406 19.44 6.20 11.50
N THR A 407 20.36 6.30 10.52
CA THR A 407 21.29 7.41 10.40
C THR A 407 20.64 8.52 9.59
N ARG A 408 20.49 9.70 10.19
CA ARG A 408 19.96 10.88 9.51
C ARG A 408 21.06 11.68 8.83
N PRO A 409 20.87 12.17 7.58
CA PRO A 409 21.81 13.08 6.93
C PRO A 409 21.87 14.41 7.70
N LYS A 410 22.94 15.18 7.49
CA LYS A 410 23.00 16.57 7.97
C LYS A 410 22.18 17.45 7.03
N MET A 411 21.36 18.33 7.58
CA MET A 411 20.71 19.41 6.83
C MET A 411 21.72 20.51 6.49
#